data_649b84fa15e7e9dbe563995fe8c672a0
#
_entry.id   649b84fa15e7e9dbe563995fe8c672a0
#
_cell.length_a   1.000
_cell.length_b   1.000
_cell.length_c   1.000
_cell.angle_alpha   90.00
_cell.angle_beta   90.00
_cell.angle_gamma   90.00
#
_symmetry.space_group_name_H-M   'P 1'
#
loop_
_entity.id
_entity.type
_entity.pdbx_description
1 polymer ?
#
loop_
_entity_poly.entity_id
_entity_poly.type
_entity_poly.pdbx_seq_one_letter_code
_entity_poly.pdbx_strand_id
1 'polypeptide(L)'
;MQKTAIITGASSGIGAATAEQFLARGYSVINIARRPSPVQGVINIAADLSTDDGAVNAAQACIAHLPAESSEVALIHNASLMLKDSAQSCETEAIIRVLAVNVLAVNTLNRRLMTHMATGSSVIFVGSTLSEKAVAGAYSYVVSKHAQLGQMRATCQDLIGSGIHTAMVCPGFTDTEMLKQHLGGDTDLMVEIGSQNGFGRLIKPEEIAGVVTWAHESPVVNGSVIHANLGQIEH
;
A
#
# COMPACT_ATOMS: atom_id res chain seq x y z
N MET A 1 14.67 9.21 -19.39
CA MET A 1 13.60 9.97 -18.68
C MET A 1 13.71 9.63 -17.21
N GLN A 2 13.46 10.60 -16.34
CA GLN A 2 13.46 10.36 -14.89
C GLN A 2 12.23 9.50 -14.55
N LYS A 3 12.44 8.43 -13.77
CA LYS A 3 11.38 7.57 -13.25
C LYS A 3 11.18 7.88 -11.78
N THR A 4 9.95 7.93 -11.32
CA THR A 4 9.64 8.28 -9.92
C THR A 4 8.74 7.22 -9.28
N ALA A 5 9.08 6.78 -8.07
CA ALA A 5 8.20 5.97 -7.23
C ALA A 5 7.67 6.83 -6.09
N ILE A 6 6.35 6.96 -6.01
CA ILE A 6 5.66 7.63 -4.90
C ILE A 6 5.04 6.55 -4.02
N ILE A 7 5.50 6.44 -2.79
CA ILE A 7 5.13 5.37 -1.88
C ILE A 7 4.50 5.97 -0.62
N THR A 8 3.26 5.62 -0.34
CA THR A 8 2.66 5.99 0.95
C THR A 8 3.12 5.02 2.04
N GLY A 9 3.56 5.54 3.19
CA GLY A 9 3.97 4.72 4.32
C GLY A 9 5.33 4.02 4.17
N ALA A 10 6.29 4.63 3.45
CA ALA A 10 7.65 4.08 3.32
C ALA A 10 8.55 4.36 4.55
N SER A 11 7.98 4.65 5.70
CA SER A 11 8.72 4.86 6.96
C SER A 11 9.06 3.56 7.70
N SER A 12 8.52 2.43 7.31
CA SER A 12 8.80 1.11 7.91
C SER A 12 8.25 -0.04 7.05
N GLY A 13 8.59 -1.28 7.43
CA GLY A 13 8.01 -2.51 6.89
C GLY A 13 8.03 -2.60 5.36
N ILE A 14 6.93 -3.05 4.77
CA ILE A 14 6.80 -3.25 3.32
C ILE A 14 7.13 -1.97 2.54
N GLY A 15 6.66 -0.82 3.00
CA GLY A 15 6.88 0.45 2.32
C GLY A 15 8.36 0.85 2.27
N ALA A 16 9.10 0.68 3.37
CA ALA A 16 10.54 0.97 3.41
C ALA A 16 11.32 0.00 2.50
N ALA A 17 11.02 -1.30 2.56
CA ALA A 17 11.63 -2.29 1.68
C ALA A 17 11.32 -2.02 0.19
N THR A 18 10.09 -1.56 -0.11
CA THR A 18 9.71 -1.15 -1.48
C THR A 18 10.51 0.07 -1.93
N ALA A 19 10.69 1.07 -1.05
CA ALA A 19 11.50 2.25 -1.36
C ALA A 19 12.95 1.88 -1.71
N GLU A 20 13.56 0.99 -0.93
CA GLU A 20 14.91 0.49 -1.19
C GLU A 20 15.01 -0.21 -2.54
N GLN A 21 14.05 -1.05 -2.90
CA GLN A 21 14.05 -1.75 -4.18
C GLN A 21 13.87 -0.81 -5.38
N PHE A 22 13.04 0.24 -5.28
CA PHE A 22 12.91 1.23 -6.34
C PHE A 22 14.16 2.10 -6.49
N LEU A 23 14.81 2.51 -5.38
CA LEU A 23 16.10 3.20 -5.44
C LEU A 23 17.16 2.36 -6.14
N ALA A 24 17.27 1.06 -5.82
CA ALA A 24 18.20 0.14 -6.46
C ALA A 24 17.95 -0.02 -7.97
N ARG A 25 16.75 0.27 -8.44
CA ARG A 25 16.35 0.29 -9.86
C ARG A 25 16.53 1.66 -10.53
N GLY A 26 17.09 2.65 -9.81
CA GLY A 26 17.37 3.98 -10.33
C GLY A 26 16.19 4.94 -10.36
N TYR A 27 15.12 4.66 -9.61
CA TYR A 27 14.00 5.59 -9.45
C TYR A 27 14.35 6.69 -8.45
N SER A 28 13.85 7.90 -8.67
CA SER A 28 13.67 8.88 -7.61
C SER A 28 12.52 8.40 -6.72
N VAL A 29 12.71 8.32 -5.40
CA VAL A 29 11.70 7.78 -4.50
C VAL A 29 11.19 8.83 -3.54
N ILE A 30 9.87 8.98 -3.48
CA ILE A 30 9.16 9.90 -2.59
C ILE A 30 8.37 9.09 -1.58
N ASN A 31 8.60 9.34 -0.29
CA ASN A 31 7.80 8.80 0.81
C ASN A 31 6.75 9.81 1.26
N ILE A 32 5.51 9.42 1.34
CA ILE A 32 4.41 10.17 1.99
C ILE A 32 4.06 9.46 3.29
N ALA A 33 4.47 10.00 4.42
CA ALA A 33 4.17 9.43 5.74
C ALA A 33 4.34 10.47 6.84
N ARG A 34 3.86 10.17 8.04
CA ARG A 34 4.06 11.02 9.23
C ARG A 34 5.53 11.03 9.70
N ARG A 35 6.28 9.96 9.43
CA ARG A 35 7.69 9.79 9.80
C ARG A 35 8.56 9.66 8.55
N PRO A 36 9.82 10.11 8.58
CA PRO A 36 10.72 9.91 7.46
C PRO A 36 11.00 8.42 7.22
N SER A 37 11.36 8.09 5.99
CA SER A 37 11.90 6.78 5.64
C SER A 37 13.30 6.61 6.25
N PRO A 38 13.65 5.43 6.76
CA PRO A 38 15.01 5.11 7.19
C PRO A 38 15.96 4.89 6.00
N VAL A 39 15.43 4.78 4.78
CA VAL A 39 16.19 4.48 3.58
C VAL A 39 16.84 5.77 3.05
N GLN A 40 18.17 5.76 2.94
CA GLN A 40 18.91 6.91 2.44
C GLN A 40 18.58 7.22 0.97
N GLY A 41 18.46 8.48 0.61
CA GLY A 41 18.13 8.92 -0.75
C GLY A 41 16.63 9.07 -1.01
N VAL A 42 15.76 8.71 -0.07
CA VAL A 42 14.31 8.92 -0.18
C VAL A 42 13.95 10.37 0.12
N ILE A 43 13.17 10.99 -0.74
CA ILE A 43 12.56 12.31 -0.52
C ILE A 43 11.38 12.12 0.44
N ASN A 44 11.37 12.82 1.57
CA ASN A 44 10.34 12.65 2.59
C ASN A 44 9.34 13.81 2.58
N ILE A 45 8.07 13.49 2.40
CA ILE A 45 6.94 14.41 2.53
C ILE A 45 6.17 14.01 3.80
N ALA A 46 6.27 14.86 4.82
CA ALA A 46 5.57 14.65 6.08
C ALA A 46 4.07 14.96 5.89
N ALA A 47 3.20 13.96 6.07
CA ALA A 47 1.76 14.13 5.92
C ALA A 47 0.98 13.17 6.82
N ASP A 48 -0.14 13.65 7.35
CA ASP A 48 -1.15 12.82 7.99
C ASP A 48 -2.26 12.51 6.98
N LEU A 49 -2.26 11.30 6.47
CA LEU A 49 -3.24 10.82 5.49
C LEU A 49 -4.63 10.56 6.11
N SER A 50 -4.80 10.74 7.41
CA SER A 50 -6.14 10.67 8.03
C SER A 50 -6.96 11.95 7.83
N THR A 51 -6.37 13.00 7.25
CA THR A 51 -7.03 14.27 6.96
C THR A 51 -7.00 14.55 5.45
N ASP A 52 -8.04 15.20 4.92
CA ASP A 52 -8.11 15.57 3.51
C ASP A 52 -7.00 16.57 3.16
N ASP A 53 -6.79 17.58 3.99
CA ASP A 53 -5.70 18.55 3.81
C ASP A 53 -4.32 17.88 3.77
N GLY A 54 -4.09 16.88 4.62
CA GLY A 54 -2.85 16.10 4.63
C GLY A 54 -2.61 15.40 3.29
N ALA A 55 -3.61 14.72 2.74
CA ALA A 55 -3.53 14.05 1.45
C ALA A 55 -3.39 15.06 0.28
N VAL A 56 -4.13 16.18 0.33
CA VAL A 56 -4.08 17.26 -0.68
C VAL A 56 -2.69 17.90 -0.71
N ASN A 57 -2.17 18.30 0.44
CA ASN A 57 -0.86 18.95 0.55
C ASN A 57 0.28 17.99 0.18
N ALA A 58 0.16 16.71 0.54
CA ALA A 58 1.12 15.69 0.13
C ALA A 58 1.17 15.51 -1.39
N ALA A 59 0.02 15.45 -2.05
CA ALA A 59 -0.03 15.36 -3.51
C ALA A 59 0.62 16.59 -4.16
N GLN A 60 0.32 17.80 -3.68
CA GLN A 60 0.91 19.05 -4.19
C GLN A 60 2.44 19.07 -4.01
N ALA A 61 2.94 18.62 -2.86
CA ALA A 61 4.37 18.50 -2.61
C ALA A 61 5.02 17.46 -3.53
N CYS A 62 4.35 16.30 -3.79
CA CYS A 62 4.84 15.31 -4.75
C CYS A 62 4.98 15.90 -6.16
N ILE A 63 3.96 16.63 -6.63
CA ILE A 63 3.95 17.25 -7.97
C ILE A 63 5.16 18.17 -8.15
N ALA A 64 5.58 18.90 -7.12
CA ALA A 64 6.76 19.77 -7.18
C ALA A 64 8.09 19.02 -7.39
N HIS A 65 8.11 17.71 -7.14
CA HIS A 65 9.27 16.83 -7.38
C HIS A 65 9.17 16.02 -8.69
N LEU A 66 8.04 16.07 -9.37
CA LEU A 66 7.87 15.43 -10.68
C LEU A 66 8.43 16.31 -11.79
N PRO A 67 8.89 15.73 -12.91
CA PRO A 67 9.21 16.51 -14.12
C PRO A 67 8.01 17.34 -14.58
N ALA A 68 8.28 18.46 -15.26
CA ALA A 68 7.22 19.33 -15.81
C ALA A 68 6.36 18.60 -16.86
N GLU A 69 6.95 17.67 -17.60
CA GLU A 69 6.23 16.78 -18.50
C GLU A 69 5.85 15.48 -17.78
N SER A 70 4.76 14.85 -18.22
CA SER A 70 4.36 13.54 -17.70
C SER A 70 5.49 12.52 -17.81
N SER A 71 5.73 11.78 -16.76
CA SER A 71 6.83 10.82 -16.64
C SER A 71 6.34 9.46 -16.15
N GLU A 72 7.19 8.45 -16.24
CA GLU A 72 6.89 7.13 -15.67
C GLU A 72 6.86 7.24 -14.15
N VAL A 73 5.70 6.94 -13.57
CA VAL A 73 5.46 6.99 -12.13
C VAL A 73 4.95 5.64 -11.64
N ALA A 74 5.59 5.10 -10.61
CA ALA A 74 5.06 4.02 -9.79
C ALA A 74 4.36 4.62 -8.57
N LEU A 75 3.03 4.68 -8.56
CA LEU A 75 2.26 5.14 -7.42
C LEU A 75 1.87 3.95 -6.55
N ILE A 76 2.44 3.84 -5.35
CA ILE A 76 2.27 2.70 -4.45
C ILE A 76 1.47 3.10 -3.23
N HIS A 77 0.22 2.63 -3.14
CA HIS A 77 -0.65 2.80 -1.99
C HIS A 77 -0.38 1.72 -0.96
N ASN A 78 0.57 1.99 -0.04
CA ASN A 78 0.96 1.05 1.02
C ASN A 78 0.55 1.52 2.42
N ALA A 79 0.42 2.82 2.68
CA ALA A 79 -0.01 3.32 3.99
C ALA A 79 -1.36 2.71 4.39
N SER A 80 -1.46 2.25 5.62
CA SER A 80 -2.68 1.66 6.14
C SER A 80 -2.81 1.87 7.65
N LEU A 81 -4.06 1.95 8.12
CA LEU A 81 -4.42 1.95 9.52
C LEU A 81 -5.24 0.69 9.79
N MET A 82 -4.88 -0.05 10.84
CA MET A 82 -5.60 -1.21 11.34
C MET A 82 -5.92 -1.01 12.81
N LEU A 83 -7.18 -1.20 13.18
CA LEU A 83 -7.64 -1.15 14.57
C LEU A 83 -8.16 -2.53 14.99
N LYS A 84 -8.17 -2.78 16.31
CA LYS A 84 -8.85 -3.93 16.91
C LYS A 84 -10.28 -3.53 17.22
N ASP A 85 -11.23 -4.02 16.42
CA ASP A 85 -12.63 -3.70 16.55
C ASP A 85 -13.51 -4.82 15.99
N SER A 86 -14.80 -4.76 16.30
CA SER A 86 -15.80 -5.71 15.81
C SER A 86 -17.06 -4.95 15.37
N ALA A 87 -17.99 -5.64 14.70
CA ALA A 87 -19.27 -5.04 14.31
C ALA A 87 -20.08 -4.48 15.51
N GLN A 88 -19.83 -4.98 16.72
CA GLN A 88 -20.51 -4.52 17.94
C GLN A 88 -19.76 -3.40 18.69
N SER A 89 -18.44 -3.25 18.45
CA SER A 89 -17.59 -2.33 19.22
C SER A 89 -16.91 -1.25 18.38
N CYS A 90 -17.07 -1.27 17.06
CA CYS A 90 -16.46 -0.28 16.18
C CYS A 90 -17.25 1.03 16.22
N GLU A 91 -16.70 2.02 16.93
CA GLU A 91 -17.25 3.37 16.95
C GLU A 91 -17.17 4.01 15.56
N THR A 92 -18.16 4.89 15.25
CA THR A 92 -18.23 5.56 13.94
C THR A 92 -16.95 6.36 13.65
N GLU A 93 -16.40 7.04 14.64
CA GLU A 93 -15.15 7.80 14.52
C GLU A 93 -13.94 6.90 14.20
N ALA A 94 -13.93 5.67 14.72
CA ALA A 94 -12.87 4.71 14.46
C ALA A 94 -12.88 4.25 13.00
N ILE A 95 -14.05 3.85 12.47
CA ILE A 95 -14.16 3.44 11.07
C ILE A 95 -13.90 4.62 10.11
N ILE A 96 -14.35 5.84 10.44
CA ILE A 96 -14.05 7.05 9.66
C ILE A 96 -12.53 7.25 9.55
N ARG A 97 -11.78 7.12 10.64
CA ARG A 97 -10.30 7.23 10.62
C ARG A 97 -9.65 6.16 9.77
N VAL A 98 -10.11 4.92 9.85
CA VAL A 98 -9.58 3.82 9.02
C VAL A 98 -9.88 4.08 7.55
N LEU A 99 -11.10 4.47 7.21
CA LEU A 99 -11.48 4.80 5.83
C LEU A 99 -10.74 6.04 5.31
N ALA A 100 -10.50 7.05 6.15
CA ALA A 100 -9.76 8.24 5.77
C ALA A 100 -8.36 7.88 5.25
N VAL A 101 -7.60 7.05 5.99
CA VAL A 101 -6.25 6.63 5.57
C VAL A 101 -6.30 5.63 4.41
N ASN A 102 -7.12 4.58 4.56
CA ASN A 102 -7.03 3.41 3.67
C ASN A 102 -7.78 3.62 2.34
N VAL A 103 -8.73 4.55 2.28
CA VAL A 103 -9.63 4.71 1.13
C VAL A 103 -9.65 6.16 0.61
N LEU A 104 -9.93 7.14 1.46
CA LEU A 104 -10.15 8.52 1.00
C LEU A 104 -8.83 9.20 0.60
N ALA A 105 -7.74 8.98 1.35
CA ALA A 105 -6.43 9.48 0.95
C ALA A 105 -5.96 8.86 -0.38
N VAL A 106 -6.22 7.57 -0.61
CA VAL A 106 -5.95 6.89 -1.89
C VAL A 106 -6.68 7.59 -3.03
N ASN A 107 -7.97 7.88 -2.86
CA ASN A 107 -8.76 8.61 -3.85
C ASN A 107 -8.19 10.01 -4.12
N THR A 108 -7.84 10.76 -3.08
CA THR A 108 -7.29 12.12 -3.20
C THR A 108 -5.95 12.11 -3.96
N LEU A 109 -5.06 11.15 -3.63
CA LEU A 109 -3.76 11.00 -4.29
C LEU A 109 -3.93 10.59 -5.75
N ASN A 110 -4.79 9.60 -6.05
CA ASN A 110 -5.10 9.19 -7.42
C ASN A 110 -5.57 10.38 -8.25
N ARG A 111 -6.60 11.09 -7.79
CA ARG A 111 -7.20 12.22 -8.52
C ARG A 111 -6.19 13.32 -8.85
N ARG A 112 -5.19 13.54 -8.00
CA ARG A 112 -4.23 14.62 -8.16
C ARG A 112 -2.95 14.20 -8.89
N LEU A 113 -2.51 12.95 -8.74
CA LEU A 113 -1.23 12.50 -9.28
C LEU A 113 -1.35 11.85 -10.66
N MET A 114 -2.49 11.20 -10.97
CA MET A 114 -2.63 10.45 -12.22
C MET A 114 -2.52 11.34 -13.47
N THR A 115 -2.87 12.61 -13.40
CA THR A 115 -2.72 13.57 -14.50
C THR A 115 -1.26 13.87 -14.85
N HIS A 116 -0.31 13.48 -14.00
CA HIS A 116 1.14 13.65 -14.21
C HIS A 116 1.83 12.34 -14.63
N MET A 117 1.06 11.25 -14.77
CA MET A 117 1.58 9.93 -15.08
C MET A 117 1.56 9.69 -16.60
N ALA A 118 2.67 9.21 -17.16
CA ALA A 118 2.78 8.83 -18.57
C ALA A 118 2.51 7.33 -18.78
N THR A 119 2.38 6.93 -20.03
CA THR A 119 2.42 5.50 -20.45
C THR A 119 3.61 4.79 -19.82
N GLY A 120 3.40 3.56 -19.33
CA GLY A 120 4.38 2.78 -18.57
C GLY A 120 4.29 2.98 -17.05
N SER A 121 3.49 3.94 -16.58
CA SER A 121 3.21 4.11 -15.15
C SER A 121 2.31 3.02 -14.59
N SER A 122 2.26 2.92 -13.27
CA SER A 122 1.33 2.03 -12.58
C SER A 122 0.76 2.62 -11.30
N VAL A 123 -0.40 2.13 -10.89
CA VAL A 123 -0.99 2.35 -9.57
C VAL A 123 -1.10 1.00 -8.86
N ILE A 124 -0.21 0.74 -7.92
CA ILE A 124 -0.15 -0.52 -7.19
C ILE A 124 -0.71 -0.34 -5.78
N PHE A 125 -1.67 -1.18 -5.43
CA PHE A 125 -2.29 -1.20 -4.11
C PHE A 125 -1.68 -2.32 -3.26
N VAL A 126 -1.17 -1.98 -2.09
CA VAL A 126 -0.83 -3.00 -1.07
C VAL A 126 -2.09 -3.28 -0.26
N GLY A 127 -2.79 -4.33 -0.68
CA GLY A 127 -4.00 -4.82 -0.05
C GLY A 127 -3.70 -5.66 1.20
N SER A 128 -4.42 -6.74 1.31
CA SER A 128 -4.30 -7.78 2.34
C SER A 128 -5.03 -9.02 1.85
N THR A 129 -4.75 -10.20 2.43
CA THR A 129 -5.67 -11.34 2.30
C THR A 129 -7.09 -10.96 2.72
N LEU A 130 -7.22 -9.99 3.63
CA LEU A 130 -8.49 -9.40 4.08
C LEU A 130 -9.14 -8.43 3.08
N SER A 131 -8.62 -8.30 1.88
CA SER A 131 -9.32 -7.61 0.77
C SER A 131 -10.43 -8.48 0.15
N GLU A 132 -10.39 -9.79 0.38
CA GLU A 132 -11.37 -10.77 -0.15
C GLU A 132 -11.88 -11.74 0.91
N LYS A 133 -11.31 -11.71 2.12
CA LYS A 133 -11.67 -12.54 3.27
C LYS A 133 -12.00 -11.67 4.49
N ALA A 134 -12.49 -12.29 5.54
CA ALA A 134 -12.75 -11.62 6.81
C ALA A 134 -12.22 -12.45 7.98
N VAL A 135 -11.84 -11.75 9.06
CA VAL A 135 -11.50 -12.34 10.35
C VAL A 135 -12.17 -11.55 11.46
N ALA A 136 -12.42 -12.19 12.58
CA ALA A 136 -12.91 -11.50 13.76
C ALA A 136 -11.88 -10.51 14.32
N GLY A 137 -12.33 -9.43 14.93
CA GLY A 137 -11.47 -8.44 15.59
C GLY A 137 -10.79 -7.41 14.67
N ALA A 138 -11.18 -7.34 13.38
CA ALA A 138 -10.62 -6.42 12.41
C ALA A 138 -11.70 -5.80 11.49
N TYR A 139 -12.88 -5.48 12.03
CA TYR A 139 -14.05 -5.09 11.25
C TYR A 139 -13.79 -3.89 10.35
N SER A 140 -13.35 -2.76 10.90
CA SER A 140 -13.12 -1.54 10.11
C SER A 140 -12.01 -1.75 9.07
N TYR A 141 -10.99 -2.52 9.40
CA TYR A 141 -9.89 -2.84 8.48
C TYR A 141 -10.39 -3.70 7.31
N VAL A 142 -11.14 -4.77 7.57
CA VAL A 142 -11.75 -5.63 6.55
C VAL A 142 -12.59 -4.79 5.59
N VAL A 143 -13.48 -3.94 6.11
CA VAL A 143 -14.30 -3.04 5.28
C VAL A 143 -13.43 -2.17 4.38
N SER A 144 -12.38 -1.55 4.95
CA SER A 144 -11.50 -0.68 4.18
C SER A 144 -10.72 -1.42 3.09
N LYS A 145 -10.26 -2.64 3.35
CA LYS A 145 -9.49 -3.44 2.38
C LYS A 145 -10.37 -3.96 1.23
N HIS A 146 -11.62 -4.31 1.49
CA HIS A 146 -12.60 -4.60 0.44
C HIS A 146 -12.90 -3.34 -0.41
N ALA A 147 -13.02 -2.17 0.22
CA ALA A 147 -13.20 -0.91 -0.50
C ALA A 147 -11.99 -0.58 -1.39
N GLN A 148 -10.75 -0.80 -0.92
CA GLN A 148 -9.53 -0.63 -1.74
C GLN A 148 -9.52 -1.54 -2.96
N LEU A 149 -10.00 -2.79 -2.84
CA LEU A 149 -10.13 -3.70 -3.97
C LEU A 149 -11.10 -3.13 -5.02
N GLY A 150 -12.22 -2.59 -4.57
CA GLY A 150 -13.16 -1.88 -5.44
C GLY A 150 -12.52 -0.69 -6.15
N GLN A 151 -11.74 0.12 -5.42
CA GLN A 151 -11.00 1.26 -6.01
C GLN A 151 -10.00 0.79 -7.07
N MET A 152 -9.21 -0.24 -6.79
CA MET A 152 -8.25 -0.78 -7.77
C MET A 152 -8.95 -1.21 -9.06
N ARG A 153 -10.03 -1.99 -8.94
CA ARG A 153 -10.81 -2.48 -10.10
C ARG A 153 -11.44 -1.34 -10.89
N ALA A 154 -12.02 -0.35 -10.23
CA ALA A 154 -12.59 0.83 -10.88
C ALA A 154 -11.51 1.64 -11.61
N THR A 155 -10.38 1.91 -10.92
CA THR A 155 -9.23 2.62 -11.51
C THR A 155 -8.70 1.89 -12.76
N CYS A 156 -8.65 0.56 -12.74
CA CYS A 156 -8.26 -0.24 -13.90
C CYS A 156 -9.15 0.05 -15.11
N GLN A 157 -10.47 0.14 -14.92
CA GLN A 157 -11.42 0.41 -16.01
C GLN A 157 -11.30 1.86 -16.51
N ASP A 158 -11.13 2.81 -15.60
CA ASP A 158 -11.01 4.24 -15.95
C ASP A 158 -9.71 4.54 -16.74
N LEU A 159 -8.67 3.72 -16.57
CA LEU A 159 -7.37 3.88 -17.24
C LEU A 159 -7.23 3.10 -18.56
N ILE A 160 -8.29 2.45 -19.05
CA ILE A 160 -8.24 1.75 -20.34
C ILE A 160 -7.78 2.72 -21.46
N GLY A 161 -6.76 2.31 -22.22
CA GLY A 161 -6.20 3.08 -23.32
C GLY A 161 -5.13 4.11 -22.90
N SER A 162 -4.89 4.35 -21.62
CA SER A 162 -3.86 5.29 -21.13
C SER A 162 -2.43 4.73 -21.17
N GLY A 163 -2.28 3.40 -21.19
CA GLY A 163 -1.00 2.72 -21.00
C GLY A 163 -0.50 2.72 -19.55
N ILE A 164 -1.38 3.07 -18.60
CA ILE A 164 -1.16 2.97 -17.16
C ILE A 164 -1.89 1.73 -16.64
N HIS A 165 -1.22 0.90 -15.85
CA HIS A 165 -1.84 -0.31 -15.31
C HIS A 165 -2.02 -0.26 -13.80
N THR A 166 -2.89 -1.11 -13.28
CA THR A 166 -3.16 -1.24 -11.86
C THR A 166 -3.02 -2.70 -11.42
N ALA A 167 -2.59 -2.92 -10.18
CA ALA A 167 -2.67 -4.23 -9.56
C ALA A 167 -2.82 -4.09 -8.03
N MET A 168 -3.32 -5.14 -7.40
CA MET A 168 -3.34 -5.23 -5.95
C MET A 168 -2.48 -6.41 -5.51
N VAL A 169 -1.47 -6.14 -4.69
CA VAL A 169 -0.69 -7.16 -3.98
C VAL A 169 -1.32 -7.38 -2.62
N CYS A 170 -1.73 -8.60 -2.33
CA CYS A 170 -2.37 -9.02 -1.08
C CYS A 170 -1.40 -9.84 -0.23
N PRO A 171 -0.65 -9.18 0.69
CA PRO A 171 0.24 -9.89 1.60
C PRO A 171 -0.53 -10.79 2.58
N GLY A 172 0.09 -11.92 2.94
CA GLY A 172 -0.23 -12.64 4.16
C GLY A 172 0.45 -12.02 5.38
N PHE A 173 0.59 -12.80 6.46
CA PHE A 173 1.25 -12.35 7.68
C PHE A 173 2.72 -12.01 7.44
N THR A 174 3.00 -10.71 7.45
CA THR A 174 4.33 -10.14 7.15
C THR A 174 4.94 -9.58 8.43
N ASP A 175 6.22 -9.85 8.68
CA ASP A 175 6.97 -9.37 9.86
C ASP A 175 7.16 -7.85 9.79
N THR A 176 6.17 -7.12 10.27
CA THR A 176 6.13 -5.66 10.27
C THR A 176 5.78 -5.12 11.65
N GLU A 177 6.13 -3.86 11.88
CA GLU A 177 5.73 -3.15 13.09
C GLU A 177 4.20 -3.14 13.28
N MET A 178 3.42 -3.03 12.19
CA MET A 178 1.96 -3.09 12.23
C MET A 178 1.47 -4.43 12.78
N LEU A 179 2.03 -5.56 12.32
CA LEU A 179 1.66 -6.89 12.82
C LEU A 179 2.03 -7.04 14.29
N LYS A 180 3.25 -6.63 14.68
CA LYS A 180 3.71 -6.66 16.08
C LYS A 180 2.78 -5.88 17.01
N GLN A 181 2.40 -4.66 16.61
CA GLN A 181 1.46 -3.83 17.37
C GLN A 181 0.06 -4.46 17.45
N HIS A 182 -0.43 -5.02 16.34
CA HIS A 182 -1.73 -5.68 16.31
C HIS A 182 -1.79 -6.89 17.25
N LEU A 183 -0.69 -7.66 17.34
CA LEU A 183 -0.57 -8.81 18.23
C LEU A 183 -0.16 -8.45 19.66
N GLY A 184 0.06 -7.15 19.96
CA GLY A 184 0.47 -6.69 21.28
C GLY A 184 1.90 -7.06 21.66
N GLY A 185 2.75 -7.38 20.68
CA GLY A 185 4.14 -7.81 20.87
C GLY A 185 4.31 -9.26 21.35
N ASP A 186 3.24 -10.05 21.31
CA ASP A 186 3.25 -11.46 21.69
C ASP A 186 4.05 -12.30 20.65
N THR A 187 5.23 -12.77 21.10
CA THR A 187 6.15 -13.55 20.27
C THR A 187 5.63 -14.94 19.96
N ASP A 188 4.91 -15.58 20.88
CA ASP A 188 4.38 -16.92 20.70
C ASP A 188 3.25 -16.91 19.69
N LEU A 189 2.39 -15.90 19.77
CA LEU A 189 1.33 -15.68 18.78
C LEU A 189 1.92 -15.35 17.38
N MET A 190 3.05 -14.63 17.31
CA MET A 190 3.74 -14.39 16.04
C MET A 190 4.27 -15.69 15.41
N VAL A 191 4.80 -16.61 16.21
CA VAL A 191 5.25 -17.93 15.76
C VAL A 191 4.07 -18.77 15.29
N GLU A 192 2.99 -18.79 16.07
CA GLU A 192 1.75 -19.52 15.73
C GLU A 192 1.19 -19.06 14.39
N ILE A 193 1.01 -17.74 14.21
CA ILE A 193 0.51 -17.15 12.95
C ILE A 193 1.47 -17.44 11.80
N GLY A 194 2.79 -17.35 12.03
CA GLY A 194 3.80 -17.69 11.04
C GLY A 194 3.69 -19.15 10.58
N SER A 195 3.22 -20.07 11.42
CA SER A 195 3.02 -21.47 11.05
C SER A 195 1.81 -21.72 10.15
N GLN A 196 0.91 -20.76 9.99
CA GLN A 196 -0.34 -20.90 9.23
C GLN A 196 -0.16 -20.74 7.71
N ASN A 197 0.97 -21.15 7.16
CA ASN A 197 1.23 -21.18 5.72
C ASN A 197 2.17 -22.33 5.36
N GLY A 198 2.31 -22.62 4.08
CA GLY A 198 3.09 -23.73 3.57
C GLY A 198 4.60 -23.71 3.87
N PHE A 199 5.12 -22.58 4.38
CA PHE A 199 6.55 -22.39 4.69
C PHE A 199 6.84 -22.27 6.19
N GLY A 200 5.83 -22.26 7.06
CA GLY A 200 5.97 -22.24 8.52
C GLY A 200 6.65 -20.98 9.08
N ARG A 201 6.54 -19.84 8.42
CA ARG A 201 7.17 -18.57 8.82
C ARG A 201 6.39 -17.33 8.42
N LEU A 202 6.69 -16.21 9.06
CA LEU A 202 6.24 -14.92 8.57
C LEU A 202 6.92 -14.57 7.24
N ILE A 203 6.23 -13.76 6.43
CA ILE A 203 6.77 -13.19 5.20
C ILE A 203 7.71 -12.05 5.58
N LYS A 204 8.84 -11.92 4.89
CA LYS A 204 9.71 -10.76 5.06
C LYS A 204 9.19 -9.57 4.24
N PRO A 205 9.30 -8.33 4.74
CA PRO A 205 8.89 -7.14 3.99
C PRO A 205 9.51 -7.06 2.59
N GLU A 206 10.76 -7.50 2.43
CA GLU A 206 11.51 -7.49 1.18
C GLU A 206 10.91 -8.45 0.13
N GLU A 207 10.28 -9.54 0.57
CA GLU A 207 9.60 -10.49 -0.32
C GLU A 207 8.35 -9.83 -0.93
N ILE A 208 7.58 -9.12 -0.11
CA ILE A 208 6.41 -8.36 -0.60
C ILE A 208 6.85 -7.20 -1.51
N ALA A 209 7.90 -6.49 -1.13
CA ALA A 209 8.48 -5.42 -1.95
C ALA A 209 8.90 -5.94 -3.34
N GLY A 210 9.45 -7.15 -3.41
CA GLY A 210 9.77 -7.82 -4.68
C GLY A 210 8.54 -8.05 -5.55
N VAL A 211 7.41 -8.47 -4.97
CA VAL A 211 6.16 -8.64 -5.70
C VAL A 211 5.57 -7.30 -6.14
N VAL A 212 5.65 -6.25 -5.31
CA VAL A 212 5.19 -4.89 -5.66
C VAL A 212 5.99 -4.33 -6.83
N THR A 213 7.30 -4.42 -6.81
CA THR A 213 8.16 -3.95 -7.91
C THR A 213 7.96 -4.76 -9.19
N TRP A 214 7.83 -6.09 -9.08
CA TRP A 214 7.49 -6.95 -10.21
C TRP A 214 6.11 -6.59 -10.81
N ALA A 215 5.11 -6.33 -9.99
CA ALA A 215 3.79 -5.94 -10.45
C ALA A 215 3.83 -4.59 -11.21
N HIS A 216 4.65 -3.63 -10.76
CA HIS A 216 4.89 -2.39 -11.49
C HIS A 216 5.56 -2.63 -12.86
N GLU A 217 6.54 -3.53 -12.92
CA GLU A 217 7.29 -3.86 -14.15
C GLU A 217 6.50 -4.77 -15.12
N SER A 218 5.32 -5.26 -14.72
CA SER A 218 4.57 -6.32 -15.42
C SER A 218 3.14 -5.87 -15.79
N PRO A 219 2.94 -5.04 -16.83
CA PRO A 219 1.62 -4.54 -17.20
C PRO A 219 0.62 -5.65 -17.57
N VAL A 220 1.08 -6.87 -17.84
CA VAL A 220 0.22 -8.04 -18.08
C VAL A 220 -0.69 -8.39 -16.88
N VAL A 221 -0.33 -7.94 -15.66
CA VAL A 221 -1.15 -8.16 -14.46
C VAL A 221 -2.17 -7.03 -14.21
N ASN A 222 -2.47 -6.22 -15.22
CA ASN A 222 -3.43 -5.13 -15.08
C ASN A 222 -4.79 -5.62 -14.56
N GLY A 223 -5.29 -4.99 -13.46
CA GLY A 223 -6.54 -5.34 -12.80
C GLY A 223 -6.47 -6.61 -11.92
N SER A 224 -5.31 -7.24 -11.80
CA SER A 224 -5.15 -8.49 -11.05
C SER A 224 -5.04 -8.27 -9.54
N VAL A 225 -5.50 -9.28 -8.80
CA VAL A 225 -5.24 -9.47 -7.37
C VAL A 225 -4.19 -10.56 -7.20
N ILE A 226 -3.07 -10.22 -6.59
CA ILE A 226 -1.88 -11.08 -6.46
C ILE A 226 -1.72 -11.46 -4.99
N HIS A 227 -2.04 -12.70 -4.65
CA HIS A 227 -1.85 -13.20 -3.29
C HIS A 227 -0.38 -13.55 -3.04
N ALA A 228 0.27 -12.78 -2.18
CA ALA A 228 1.65 -12.98 -1.73
C ALA A 228 1.65 -13.44 -0.27
N ASN A 229 1.23 -14.69 -0.01
CA ASN A 229 0.87 -15.17 1.31
C ASN A 229 1.52 -16.51 1.72
N LEU A 230 2.52 -17.00 0.98
CA LEU A 230 3.21 -18.28 1.21
C LEU A 230 2.26 -19.50 1.26
N GLY A 231 1.12 -19.44 0.57
CA GLY A 231 0.11 -20.48 0.66
C GLY A 231 -0.51 -20.53 2.05
N GLN A 232 -1.04 -19.40 2.53
CA GLN A 232 -1.72 -19.31 3.81
C GLN A 232 -2.87 -20.31 3.88
N ILE A 233 -2.96 -21.05 5.00
CA ILE A 233 -4.03 -22.00 5.24
C ILE A 233 -5.37 -21.26 5.27
N GLU A 234 -6.32 -21.78 4.51
CA GLU A 234 -7.68 -21.25 4.44
C GLU A 234 -8.59 -22.05 5.38
N HIS A 235 -9.36 -21.35 6.20
CA HIS A 235 -10.34 -21.91 7.13
C HIS A 235 -11.75 -21.53 6.70
#